data_21803f339f3309269f4b0c37d71e453b
#
_entry.id   21803f339f3309269f4b0c37d71e453b
#
_cell.length_a   1.000
_cell.length_b   1.000
_cell.length_c   1.000
_cell.angle_alpha   90.00
_cell.angle_beta   90.00
_cell.angle_gamma   90.00
#
_symmetry.space_group_name_H-M   'P 1'
#
loop_
_entity.id
_entity.type
_entity.pdbx_description
1 polymer ?
#
loop_
_entity_poly.entity_id
_entity_poly.type
_entity_poly.pdbx_seq_one_letter_code
_entity_poly.pdbx_strand_id
1 'polypeptide(L)'
;GTEEFREHAAMCDETLLERYLETGDVEDDEIRRLIKERRLFPCFFGSALKLTGVEELLGGIRRWAMVPNYPQEFEAKVYKISRDDQGNRLTHLKITGGSLKVKGIISGGNTEKPSETWQEKVNQIRVYSGDRYETVAEAEAGTICAVSGLTRTYPGQGLGAGQDSMVPVLEPVLNYQVKL
;
A
#
# COMPACT_ATOMS: atom_id res chain seq x y z
N GLY A 1 -1.38 -8.90 -25.85
CA GLY A 1 -2.82 -9.17 -25.82
C GLY A 1 -3.32 -9.55 -27.20
N THR A 2 -4.42 -10.28 -27.26
CA THR A 2 -5.10 -10.60 -28.51
C THR A 2 -5.81 -9.34 -29.03
N GLU A 3 -6.12 -9.28 -30.31
CA GLU A 3 -6.89 -8.21 -30.94
C GLU A 3 -8.24 -8.02 -30.22
N GLU A 4 -8.94 -9.13 -29.92
CA GLU A 4 -10.18 -9.13 -29.14
C GLU A 4 -10.05 -8.46 -27.76
N PHE A 5 -8.91 -8.63 -27.08
CA PHE A 5 -8.67 -7.95 -25.80
C PHE A 5 -8.55 -6.42 -25.97
N ARG A 6 -7.90 -5.96 -27.04
CA ARG A 6 -7.74 -4.53 -27.34
C ARG A 6 -9.06 -3.89 -27.73
N GLU A 7 -9.87 -4.58 -28.53
CA GLU A 7 -11.21 -4.16 -28.89
C GLU A 7 -12.09 -3.98 -27.64
N HIS A 8 -12.13 -5.00 -26.76
CA HIS A 8 -12.87 -4.90 -25.50
C HIS A 8 -12.36 -3.78 -24.59
N ALA A 9 -11.07 -3.55 -24.54
CA ALA A 9 -10.49 -2.43 -23.78
C ALA A 9 -10.91 -1.08 -24.36
N ALA A 10 -10.91 -0.95 -25.69
CA ALA A 10 -11.36 0.27 -26.36
C ALA A 10 -12.84 0.57 -26.10
N MET A 11 -13.69 -0.44 -26.04
CA MET A 11 -15.12 -0.27 -25.75
C MET A 11 -15.42 0.29 -24.35
N CYS A 12 -14.43 0.31 -23.44
CA CYS A 12 -14.58 0.87 -22.09
C CYS A 12 -14.54 2.41 -22.05
N ASP A 13 -14.14 3.08 -23.13
CA ASP A 13 -13.94 4.53 -23.19
C ASP A 13 -14.17 5.06 -24.60
N GLU A 14 -15.05 6.08 -24.76
CA GLU A 14 -15.42 6.61 -26.08
C GLU A 14 -14.21 7.15 -26.84
N THR A 15 -13.37 7.95 -26.18
CA THR A 15 -12.18 8.53 -26.80
C THR A 15 -11.18 7.45 -27.23
N LEU A 16 -11.08 6.38 -26.41
CA LEU A 16 -10.22 5.26 -26.74
C LEU A 16 -10.77 4.43 -27.90
N LEU A 17 -12.09 4.29 -27.99
CA LEU A 17 -12.74 3.61 -29.10
C LEU A 17 -12.54 4.35 -30.43
N GLU A 18 -12.71 5.68 -30.43
CA GLU A 18 -12.43 6.49 -31.62
C GLU A 18 -11.00 6.30 -32.11
N ARG A 19 -10.04 6.36 -31.19
CA ARG A 19 -8.62 6.17 -31.54
C ARG A 19 -8.31 4.73 -32.02
N TYR A 20 -8.93 3.73 -31.39
CA TYR A 20 -8.78 2.35 -31.83
C TYR A 20 -9.31 2.13 -33.25
N LEU A 21 -10.43 2.76 -33.59
CA LEU A 21 -10.99 2.71 -34.95
C LEU A 21 -10.07 3.36 -36.00
N GLU A 22 -9.27 4.36 -35.60
CA GLU A 22 -8.32 5.02 -36.48
C GLU A 22 -6.98 4.25 -36.58
N THR A 23 -6.47 3.72 -35.48
CA THR A 23 -5.11 3.17 -35.37
C THR A 23 -5.05 1.64 -35.33
N GLY A 24 -6.15 0.98 -34.99
CA GLY A 24 -6.23 -0.46 -34.78
C GLY A 24 -5.51 -0.94 -33.51
N ASP A 25 -5.06 -0.04 -32.61
CA ASP A 25 -4.30 -0.39 -31.43
C ASP A 25 -4.70 0.41 -30.18
N VAL A 26 -4.43 -0.18 -29.00
CA VAL A 26 -4.60 0.45 -27.68
C VAL A 26 -3.28 0.32 -26.94
N GLU A 27 -2.73 1.44 -26.51
CA GLU A 27 -1.47 1.49 -25.79
C GLU A 27 -1.59 0.91 -24.38
N ASP A 28 -0.53 0.27 -23.90
CA ASP A 28 -0.48 -0.33 -22.56
C ASP A 28 -0.77 0.67 -21.44
N ASP A 29 -0.36 1.93 -21.60
CA ASP A 29 -0.59 2.97 -20.57
C ASP A 29 -2.06 3.35 -20.44
N GLU A 30 -2.83 3.24 -21.51
CA GLU A 30 -4.26 3.46 -21.48
C GLU A 30 -5.00 2.31 -20.82
N ILE A 31 -4.56 1.08 -21.09
CA ILE A 31 -5.06 -0.10 -20.39
C ILE A 31 -4.78 0.02 -18.89
N ARG A 32 -3.56 0.43 -18.49
CA ARG A 32 -3.21 0.70 -17.08
C ARG A 32 -4.09 1.79 -16.47
N ARG A 33 -4.37 2.85 -17.20
CA ARG A 33 -5.29 3.92 -16.77
C ARG A 33 -6.68 3.38 -16.49
N LEU A 34 -7.26 2.62 -17.43
CA LEU A 34 -8.59 2.01 -17.26
C LEU A 34 -8.65 1.06 -16.07
N ILE A 35 -7.59 0.27 -15.83
CA ILE A 35 -7.49 -0.62 -14.67
C ILE A 35 -7.44 0.21 -13.37
N LYS A 36 -6.66 1.28 -13.33
CA LYS A 36 -6.57 2.19 -12.18
C LYS A 36 -7.89 2.87 -11.87
N GLU A 37 -8.63 3.27 -12.90
CA GLU A 37 -9.96 3.88 -12.81
C GLU A 37 -11.07 2.87 -12.50
N ARG A 38 -10.74 1.56 -12.42
CA ARG A 38 -11.69 0.44 -12.19
C ARG A 38 -12.76 0.34 -13.29
N ARG A 39 -12.41 0.66 -14.49
CA ARG A 39 -13.23 0.53 -15.70
C ARG A 39 -12.91 -0.75 -16.47
N LEU A 40 -11.72 -1.31 -16.26
CA LEU A 40 -11.25 -2.58 -16.85
C LEU A 40 -10.69 -3.47 -15.74
N PHE A 41 -11.06 -4.76 -15.78
CA PHE A 41 -10.61 -5.76 -14.81
C PHE A 41 -9.97 -6.92 -15.55
N PRO A 42 -8.64 -7.06 -15.58
CA PRO A 42 -7.99 -8.20 -16.20
C PRO A 42 -8.28 -9.47 -15.42
N CYS A 43 -8.72 -10.52 -16.11
CA CYS A 43 -8.99 -11.83 -15.53
C CYS A 43 -7.95 -12.85 -15.99
N PHE A 44 -7.45 -13.66 -15.06
CA PHE A 44 -6.49 -14.73 -15.32
C PHE A 44 -7.06 -16.05 -14.82
N PHE A 45 -6.98 -17.06 -15.65
CA PHE A 45 -7.47 -18.42 -15.33
C PHE A 45 -6.28 -19.33 -15.09
N GLY A 46 -6.30 -20.08 -14.01
CA GLY A 46 -5.21 -20.97 -13.68
C GLY A 46 -5.54 -21.96 -12.57
N SER A 47 -4.60 -22.82 -12.28
CA SER A 47 -4.65 -23.76 -11.16
C SER A 47 -3.38 -23.63 -10.33
N ALA A 48 -3.51 -23.07 -9.12
CA ALA A 48 -2.39 -22.93 -8.18
C ALA A 48 -1.74 -24.28 -7.85
N LEU A 49 -2.56 -25.33 -7.67
CA LEU A 49 -2.07 -26.68 -7.38
C LEU A 49 -1.23 -27.28 -8.53
N LYS A 50 -1.62 -27.00 -9.77
CA LYS A 50 -0.93 -27.49 -10.97
C LYS A 50 0.10 -26.49 -11.52
N LEU A 51 0.22 -25.32 -10.90
CA LEU A 51 1.05 -24.19 -11.34
C LEU A 51 0.73 -23.72 -12.78
N THR A 52 -0.45 -24.06 -13.30
CA THR A 52 -0.90 -23.62 -14.64
C THR A 52 -1.46 -22.20 -14.53
N GLY A 53 -1.08 -21.30 -15.45
CA GLY A 53 -1.55 -19.92 -15.49
C GLY A 53 -0.89 -18.98 -14.47
N VAL A 54 0.06 -19.46 -13.66
CA VAL A 54 0.75 -18.66 -12.65
C VAL A 54 1.69 -17.65 -13.30
N GLU A 55 2.42 -18.07 -14.33
CA GLU A 55 3.33 -17.18 -15.07
C GLU A 55 2.57 -16.07 -15.79
N GLU A 56 1.43 -16.39 -16.39
CA GLU A 56 0.54 -15.43 -17.03
C GLU A 56 0.00 -14.41 -16.04
N LEU A 57 -0.40 -14.84 -14.83
CA LEU A 57 -0.83 -13.96 -13.75
C LEU A 57 0.31 -13.03 -13.31
N LEU A 58 1.49 -13.57 -13.05
CA LEU A 58 2.66 -12.79 -12.65
C LEU A 58 3.08 -11.81 -13.76
N GLY A 59 3.06 -12.24 -15.01
CA GLY A 59 3.29 -11.40 -16.18
C GLY A 59 2.26 -10.27 -16.28
N GLY A 60 0.98 -10.57 -16.03
CA GLY A 60 -0.09 -9.60 -16.01
C GLY A 60 0.07 -8.59 -14.89
N ILE A 61 0.39 -9.00 -13.68
CA ILE A 61 0.68 -8.10 -12.55
C ILE A 61 1.85 -7.17 -12.93
N ARG A 62 2.94 -7.72 -13.45
CA ARG A 62 4.12 -6.95 -13.85
C ARG A 62 3.81 -5.91 -14.93
N ARG A 63 2.94 -6.26 -15.89
CA ARG A 63 2.57 -5.40 -17.02
C ARG A 63 1.56 -4.33 -16.63
N TRP A 64 0.56 -4.66 -15.82
CA TRP A 64 -0.61 -3.84 -15.59
C TRP A 64 -0.61 -3.10 -14.24
N ALA A 65 0.14 -3.59 -13.22
CA ALA A 65 0.23 -2.88 -11.96
C ALA A 65 1.04 -1.58 -12.12
N MET A 66 0.44 -0.49 -11.70
CA MET A 66 1.12 0.80 -11.66
C MET A 66 1.88 0.94 -10.34
N VAL A 67 3.15 1.30 -10.42
CA VAL A 67 3.92 1.72 -9.25
C VAL A 67 3.44 3.12 -8.84
N PRO A 68 3.01 3.33 -7.59
CA PRO A 68 2.64 4.65 -7.12
C PRO A 68 3.82 5.63 -7.21
N ASN A 69 3.53 6.86 -7.61
CA ASN A 69 4.52 7.92 -7.52
C ASN A 69 4.52 8.46 -6.09
N TYR A 70 5.60 8.22 -5.35
CA TYR A 70 5.71 8.60 -3.96
C TYR A 70 6.30 10.02 -3.82
N PRO A 71 5.75 10.88 -2.93
CA PRO A 71 6.32 12.19 -2.63
C PRO A 71 7.72 12.04 -2.00
N GLN A 72 8.52 13.11 -2.11
CA GLN A 72 9.87 13.16 -1.53
C GLN A 72 9.85 13.36 -0.02
N GLU A 73 8.80 13.99 0.51
CA GLU A 73 8.63 14.20 1.94
C GLU A 73 8.24 12.91 2.63
N PHE A 74 8.73 12.72 3.86
CA PHE A 74 8.42 11.51 4.62
C PHE A 74 6.94 11.44 4.96
N GLU A 75 6.34 10.37 4.52
CA GLU A 75 4.98 9.95 4.86
C GLU A 75 4.94 8.47 5.21
N ALA A 76 4.13 8.10 6.19
CA ALA A 76 3.84 6.71 6.47
C ALA A 76 2.43 6.53 7.05
N LYS A 77 1.87 5.32 6.87
CA LYS A 77 0.59 4.90 7.48
C LYS A 77 0.82 3.74 8.42
N VAL A 78 0.37 3.90 9.65
CA VAL A 78 0.35 2.83 10.64
C VAL A 78 -0.88 1.95 10.40
N TYR A 79 -0.69 0.65 10.24
CA TYR A 79 -1.81 -0.27 10.03
C TYR A 79 -1.98 -1.31 11.14
N LYS A 80 -0.95 -1.53 11.96
CA LYS A 80 -0.99 -2.52 13.04
C LYS A 80 -0.03 -2.16 14.15
N ILE A 81 -0.41 -2.49 15.38
CA ILE A 81 0.47 -2.50 16.55
C ILE A 81 0.57 -3.94 17.04
N SER A 82 1.79 -4.39 17.36
CA SER A 82 2.03 -5.70 17.98
C SER A 82 3.12 -5.61 19.05
N ARG A 83 3.45 -6.73 19.65
CA ARG A 83 4.60 -6.90 20.52
C ARG A 83 5.44 -8.07 20.00
N ASP A 84 6.74 -7.97 20.13
CA ASP A 84 7.65 -9.10 19.87
C ASP A 84 7.67 -10.06 21.08
N ASP A 85 8.40 -11.17 20.94
CA ASP A 85 8.53 -12.21 21.97
C ASP A 85 9.15 -11.70 23.29
N GLN A 86 9.83 -10.55 23.23
CA GLN A 86 10.40 -9.88 24.38
C GLN A 86 9.46 -8.84 25.00
N GLY A 87 8.24 -8.69 24.45
CA GLY A 87 7.26 -7.72 24.88
C GLY A 87 7.46 -6.30 24.34
N ASN A 88 8.48 -6.05 23.50
CA ASN A 88 8.71 -4.74 22.92
C ASN A 88 7.60 -4.37 21.94
N ARG A 89 7.13 -3.14 22.03
CA ARG A 89 6.13 -2.61 21.11
C ARG A 89 6.69 -2.45 19.71
N LEU A 90 5.96 -2.95 18.71
CA LEU A 90 6.22 -2.82 17.30
C LEU A 90 5.09 -2.04 16.63
N THR A 91 5.44 -0.98 15.94
CA THR A 91 4.54 -0.22 15.07
C THR A 91 4.75 -0.66 13.64
N HIS A 92 3.75 -1.33 13.05
CA HIS A 92 3.78 -1.76 11.66
C HIS A 92 3.23 -0.65 10.78
N LEU A 93 4.01 -0.25 9.78
CA LEU A 93 3.69 0.86 8.90
C LEU A 93 4.09 0.58 7.46
N LYS A 94 3.41 1.27 6.55
CA LYS A 94 3.81 1.39 5.16
C LYS A 94 4.34 2.79 4.93
N ILE A 95 5.54 2.90 4.37
CA ILE A 95 6.12 4.19 3.98
C ILE A 95 5.48 4.61 2.66
N THR A 96 4.83 5.76 2.63
CA THR A 96 4.09 6.30 1.48
C THR A 96 4.75 7.54 0.88
N GLY A 97 5.87 8.00 1.45
CA GLY A 97 6.68 9.10 0.94
C GLY A 97 8.06 9.11 1.57
N GLY A 98 9.05 9.65 0.86
CA GLY A 98 10.42 9.80 1.33
C GLY A 98 11.08 8.51 1.81
N SER A 99 11.79 8.59 2.92
CA SER A 99 12.44 7.46 3.57
C SER A 99 12.45 7.58 5.09
N LEU A 100 12.58 6.46 5.76
CA LEU A 100 12.68 6.36 7.21
C LEU A 100 14.05 5.80 7.60
N LYS A 101 14.77 6.51 8.47
CA LYS A 101 16.07 6.09 8.97
C LYS A 101 16.03 5.69 10.44
N VAL A 102 16.84 4.70 10.80
CA VAL A 102 17.13 4.38 12.20
C VAL A 102 17.72 5.61 12.87
N LYS A 103 17.30 5.88 14.11
CA LYS A 103 17.59 7.10 14.89
C LYS A 103 16.92 8.37 14.36
N GLY A 104 16.17 8.29 13.25
CA GLY A 104 15.32 9.39 12.77
C GLY A 104 14.22 9.73 13.80
N ILE A 105 13.82 10.99 13.80
CA ILE A 105 12.71 11.46 14.62
C ILE A 105 11.47 11.47 13.74
N ILE A 106 10.41 10.84 14.24
CA ILE A 106 9.08 10.87 13.61
C ILE A 106 8.19 11.77 14.45
N SER A 107 7.42 12.60 13.79
CA SER A 107 6.34 13.37 14.38
C SER A 107 4.99 12.75 14.03
N GLY A 108 4.05 12.86 14.96
CA GLY A 108 2.66 12.47 14.78
C GLY A 108 1.77 13.27 15.71
N GLY A 109 0.45 13.09 15.58
CA GLY A 109 -0.55 13.80 16.34
C GLY A 109 -1.37 14.75 15.47
N ASN A 110 -2.34 15.41 16.06
CA ASN A 110 -3.24 16.30 15.33
C ASN A 110 -2.54 17.64 15.04
N THR A 111 -2.33 17.95 13.77
CA THR A 111 -1.72 19.22 13.33
C THR A 111 -2.58 20.44 13.67
N GLU A 112 -3.90 20.26 13.82
CA GLU A 112 -4.82 21.34 14.24
C GLU A 112 -4.74 21.63 15.74
N LYS A 113 -4.21 20.70 16.53
CA LYS A 113 -4.03 20.81 17.98
C LYS A 113 -2.57 20.59 18.37
N PRO A 114 -1.74 21.64 18.37
CA PRO A 114 -0.30 21.52 18.66
C PRO A 114 0.03 20.84 20.01
N SER A 115 -0.87 20.92 20.99
CA SER A 115 -0.71 20.26 22.30
C SER A 115 -0.79 18.73 22.22
N GLU A 116 -1.32 18.16 21.13
CA GLU A 116 -1.45 16.73 20.91
C GLU A 116 -0.34 16.17 20.00
N THR A 117 0.54 17.04 19.49
CA THR A 117 1.68 16.61 18.68
C THR A 117 2.76 15.97 19.56
N TRP A 118 3.47 15.02 18.98
CA TRP A 118 4.55 14.31 19.65
C TRP A 118 5.69 14.03 18.66
N GLN A 119 6.88 13.81 19.22
CA GLN A 119 8.06 13.37 18.49
C GLN A 119 8.69 12.21 19.21
N GLU A 120 8.98 11.14 18.47
CA GLU A 120 9.62 9.93 18.99
C GLU A 120 10.69 9.46 18.04
N LYS A 121 11.66 8.75 18.59
CA LYS A 121 12.84 8.26 17.86
C LYS A 121 12.68 6.81 17.45
N VAL A 122 12.99 6.51 16.20
CA VAL A 122 13.05 5.14 15.69
C VAL A 122 14.31 4.44 16.21
N ASN A 123 14.12 3.33 16.92
CA ASN A 123 15.22 2.54 17.43
C ASN A 123 15.69 1.47 16.43
N GLN A 124 14.76 0.79 15.78
CA GLN A 124 15.05 -0.29 14.84
C GLN A 124 13.97 -0.32 13.75
N ILE A 125 14.36 -0.66 12.53
CA ILE A 125 13.47 -0.92 11.40
C ILE A 125 13.62 -2.40 11.01
N ARG A 126 12.53 -3.15 10.99
CA ARG A 126 12.44 -4.57 10.63
C ARG A 126 11.63 -4.74 9.37
N VAL A 127 12.20 -5.36 8.34
CA VAL A 127 11.50 -5.77 7.13
C VAL A 127 11.24 -7.27 7.21
N TYR A 128 9.97 -7.66 7.16
CA TYR A 128 9.55 -9.06 7.33
C TYR A 128 9.43 -9.78 5.99
N SER A 129 9.85 -11.04 5.98
CA SER A 129 9.57 -12.01 4.93
C SER A 129 9.08 -13.31 5.59
N GLY A 130 7.75 -13.49 5.61
CA GLY A 130 7.12 -14.52 6.45
C GLY A 130 7.37 -14.26 7.93
N ASP A 131 7.84 -15.28 8.65
CA ASP A 131 8.12 -15.20 10.08
C ASP A 131 9.52 -14.64 10.40
N ARG A 132 10.34 -14.44 9.37
CA ARG A 132 11.69 -13.90 9.52
C ARG A 132 11.72 -12.42 9.21
N TYR A 133 12.65 -11.70 9.83
CA TYR A 133 12.91 -10.32 9.50
C TYR A 133 14.39 -10.03 9.39
N GLU A 134 14.71 -9.02 8.64
CA GLU A 134 16.03 -8.37 8.63
C GLU A 134 15.91 -6.95 9.15
N THR A 135 16.99 -6.47 9.77
CA THR A 135 17.07 -5.09 10.24
C THR A 135 17.77 -4.25 9.20
N VAL A 136 17.17 -3.12 8.86
CA VAL A 136 17.73 -2.19 7.88
C VAL A 136 18.02 -0.84 8.53
N ALA A 137 19.02 -0.14 8.01
CA ALA A 137 19.37 1.20 8.47
C ALA A 137 18.38 2.27 7.95
N GLU A 138 17.82 2.03 6.77
CA GLU A 138 16.89 2.92 6.09
C GLU A 138 15.87 2.09 5.32
N ALA A 139 14.62 2.58 5.25
CA ALA A 139 13.55 2.01 4.45
C ALA A 139 12.92 3.12 3.61
N GLU A 140 12.80 2.89 2.30
CA GLU A 140 12.27 3.86 1.33
C GLU A 140 10.76 3.73 1.14
N ALA A 141 10.16 4.73 0.50
CA ALA A 141 8.75 4.73 0.12
C ALA A 141 8.37 3.47 -0.67
N GLY A 142 7.20 2.91 -0.36
CA GLY A 142 6.73 1.61 -0.84
C GLY A 142 7.05 0.45 0.10
N THR A 143 7.98 0.59 1.03
CA THR A 143 8.35 -0.46 1.98
C THR A 143 7.29 -0.63 3.06
N ILE A 144 6.99 -1.88 3.40
CA ILE A 144 6.21 -2.29 4.57
C ILE A 144 7.19 -2.79 5.62
N CYS A 145 7.19 -2.18 6.80
CA CYS A 145 8.12 -2.51 7.87
C CYS A 145 7.48 -2.39 9.26
N ALA A 146 8.15 -2.94 10.26
CA ALA A 146 7.82 -2.70 11.66
C ALA A 146 8.96 -1.92 12.33
N VAL A 147 8.60 -0.94 13.13
CA VAL A 147 9.56 -0.11 13.85
C VAL A 147 9.37 -0.22 15.36
N SER A 148 10.47 -0.18 16.08
CA SER A 148 10.47 -0.04 17.54
C SER A 148 10.89 1.37 17.95
N GLY A 149 10.52 1.77 19.17
CA GLY A 149 10.81 3.09 19.74
C GLY A 149 9.60 4.04 19.71
N LEU A 150 8.53 3.70 19.02
CA LEU A 150 7.30 4.48 18.96
C LEU A 150 6.29 3.96 19.98
N THR A 151 5.83 4.83 20.88
CA THR A 151 4.91 4.47 21.97
C THR A 151 3.50 5.04 21.79
N ARG A 152 3.39 6.15 21.06
CA ARG A 152 2.16 6.96 20.94
C ARG A 152 1.37 6.70 19.65
N THR A 153 1.88 5.84 18.79
CA THR A 153 1.24 5.48 17.52
C THR A 153 0.00 4.60 17.72
N TYR A 154 -0.95 4.69 16.80
CA TYR A 154 -2.16 3.85 16.76
C TYR A 154 -2.49 3.43 15.31
N PRO A 155 -3.24 2.32 15.11
CA PRO A 155 -3.63 1.88 13.78
C PRO A 155 -4.51 2.93 13.09
N GLY A 156 -4.24 3.20 11.81
CA GLY A 156 -4.91 4.24 11.01
C GLY A 156 -4.23 5.59 11.04
N GLN A 157 -3.25 5.79 11.93
CA GLN A 157 -2.54 7.06 12.05
C GLN A 157 -1.63 7.33 10.84
N GLY A 158 -1.62 8.58 10.37
CA GLY A 158 -0.62 9.14 9.48
C GLY A 158 0.60 9.66 10.25
N LEU A 159 1.79 9.51 9.69
CA LEU A 159 3.05 9.98 10.25
C LEU A 159 3.76 10.89 9.24
N GLY A 160 4.51 11.85 9.74
CA GLY A 160 5.13 12.88 8.90
C GLY A 160 4.08 13.78 8.23
N ALA A 161 4.15 13.94 6.92
CA ALA A 161 3.14 14.65 6.12
C ALA A 161 1.87 13.80 5.86
N GLY A 162 1.85 12.53 6.30
CA GLY A 162 0.73 11.61 6.11
C GLY A 162 -0.51 12.01 6.93
N GLN A 163 -1.67 11.92 6.30
CA GLN A 163 -2.95 12.15 6.97
C GLN A 163 -3.46 10.86 7.62
N ASP A 164 -4.22 10.98 8.70
CA ASP A 164 -4.91 9.85 9.31
C ASP A 164 -5.86 9.18 8.30
N SER A 165 -6.00 7.86 8.43
CA SER A 165 -6.98 7.14 7.62
C SER A 165 -8.40 7.52 8.05
N MET A 166 -9.32 7.55 7.08
CA MET A 166 -10.74 7.70 7.40
C MET A 166 -11.17 6.58 8.35
N VAL A 167 -12.12 6.90 9.23
CA VAL A 167 -12.77 5.92 10.11
C VAL A 167 -13.26 4.74 9.25
N PRO A 168 -13.07 3.48 9.69
CA PRO A 168 -13.56 2.32 8.96
C PRO A 168 -15.06 2.44 8.72
N VAL A 169 -15.49 2.18 7.48
CA VAL A 169 -16.92 2.21 7.09
C VAL A 169 -17.71 1.07 7.75
N LEU A 170 -17.00 -0.01 8.15
CA LEU A 170 -17.61 -1.14 8.83
C LEU A 170 -17.57 -0.90 10.35
N GLU A 171 -18.73 -0.60 10.92
CA GLU A 171 -18.90 -0.57 12.37
C GLU A 171 -19.19 -1.99 12.90
N PRO A 172 -18.66 -2.35 14.08
CA PRO A 172 -18.96 -3.65 14.69
C PRO A 172 -20.45 -3.72 15.04
N VAL A 173 -21.12 -4.75 14.55
CA VAL A 173 -22.56 -5.00 14.78
C VAL A 173 -22.82 -5.45 16.22
N LEU A 174 -21.83 -6.04 16.87
CA LEU A 174 -21.91 -6.53 18.25
C LEU A 174 -20.70 -6.07 19.06
N ASN A 175 -20.97 -5.44 20.20
CA ASN A 175 -19.96 -5.05 21.16
C ASN A 175 -20.12 -5.88 22.44
N TYR A 176 -19.04 -6.48 22.92
CA TYR A 176 -19.00 -7.24 24.17
C TYR A 176 -18.06 -6.56 25.16
N GLN A 177 -18.53 -6.41 26.39
CA GLN A 177 -17.66 -6.00 27.50
C GLN A 177 -17.05 -7.24 28.14
N VAL A 178 -15.73 -7.37 28.11
CA VAL A 178 -15.02 -8.40 28.87
C VAL A 178 -14.78 -7.86 30.27
N LYS A 179 -15.33 -8.55 31.27
CA LYS A 179 -14.96 -8.31 32.68
C LYS A 179 -13.79 -9.22 33.01
N LEU A 180 -12.67 -8.63 33.37
CA LEU A 180 -11.46 -9.30 33.87
C LEU A 180 -11.59 -9.54 35.38
#